data_7eff9692372a503f1df1fbbca3925cb8
#
_entry.id   7eff9692372a503f1df1fbbca3925cb8
#
_cell.length_a   1.000
_cell.length_b   1.000
_cell.length_c   1.000
_cell.angle_alpha   90.00
_cell.angle_beta   90.00
_cell.angle_gamma   90.00
#
_symmetry.space_group_name_H-M   'P 1'
#
loop_
_entity.id
_entity.type
_entity.pdbx_description
1 polymer ?
#
loop_
_entity_poly.entity_id
_entity_poly.type
_entity_poly.pdbx_seq_one_letter_code
_entity_poly.pdbx_strand_id
1 'polypeptide(L)'
;NPKKIILSFEYLGYKFTVSDPYKKFDTNFRIVDVDIATTKANKYKKRISRAFYDFAKTNDWNLLKDRIKFLTGNFQVFNPHINKTKLAGIFYNYPEVQNDAKNLKELDHYLRRIVLAKHGRLAILLRPLLTSKMKRELLINSFIKGHSDKKFIHFSQSRISQIKKCWKY
;
A
#
# COMPACT_ATOMS: atom_id res chain seq x y z
N ASN A 1 20.06 14.16 16.77
CA ASN A 1 18.92 14.53 17.64
C ASN A 1 17.64 14.31 16.87
N PRO A 2 16.65 13.61 17.43
CA PRO A 2 15.36 13.45 16.75
C PRO A 2 14.69 14.82 16.57
N LYS A 3 14.08 15.06 15.40
CA LYS A 3 13.26 16.25 15.15
C LYS A 3 12.21 16.38 16.25
N LYS A 4 12.10 17.54 16.89
CA LYS A 4 11.04 17.76 17.88
C LYS A 4 9.71 17.93 17.16
N ILE A 5 8.82 16.96 17.27
CA ILE A 5 7.47 17.03 16.74
C ILE A 5 6.68 18.03 17.59
N ILE A 6 6.08 19.04 16.95
CA ILE A 6 5.22 20.05 17.57
C ILE A 6 3.76 19.61 17.50
N LEU A 7 3.34 19.11 16.31
CA LEU A 7 1.95 18.80 16.03
C LEU A 7 1.89 17.61 15.05
N SER A 8 0.93 16.72 15.24
CA SER A 8 0.58 15.69 14.26
C SER A 8 -0.93 15.54 14.20
N PHE A 9 -1.49 15.54 13.00
CA PHE A 9 -2.93 15.35 12.76
C PHE A 9 -3.19 14.62 11.45
N GLU A 10 -4.40 14.06 11.31
CA GLU A 10 -4.85 13.39 10.07
C GLU A 10 -6.00 14.18 9.44
N TYR A 11 -5.90 14.42 8.12
CA TYR A 11 -6.94 15.11 7.35
C TYR A 11 -7.00 14.57 5.91
N LEU A 12 -8.20 14.35 5.39
CA LEU A 12 -8.48 13.85 4.04
C LEU A 12 -7.66 12.60 3.61
N GLY A 13 -7.29 11.76 4.56
CA GLY A 13 -6.51 10.55 4.28
C GLY A 13 -5.01 10.75 4.34
N TYR A 14 -4.54 11.94 4.68
CA TYR A 14 -3.14 12.26 4.94
C TYR A 14 -2.88 12.41 6.44
N LYS A 15 -1.64 12.14 6.82
CA LYS A 15 -1.09 12.46 8.13
C LYS A 15 -0.03 13.53 7.96
N PHE A 16 -0.23 14.64 8.63
CA PHE A 16 0.70 15.76 8.68
C PHE A 16 1.47 15.72 9.99
N THR A 17 2.79 15.86 9.91
CA THR A 17 3.64 15.96 11.09
C THR A 17 4.48 17.22 10.97
N VAL A 18 4.25 18.16 11.89
CA VAL A 18 4.96 19.44 11.95
C VAL A 18 6.06 19.33 12.97
N SER A 19 7.29 19.66 12.59
CA SER A 19 8.46 19.62 13.46
C SER A 19 9.29 20.89 13.35
N ASP A 20 10.05 21.22 14.43
CA ASP A 20 11.01 22.29 14.38
C ASP A 20 12.18 21.93 13.46
N PRO A 21 12.72 22.88 12.69
CA PRO A 21 13.96 22.69 11.95
C PRO A 21 15.12 22.40 12.91
N TYR A 22 16.12 21.67 12.45
CA TYR A 22 17.36 21.56 13.21
C TYR A 22 17.98 22.92 13.39
N LYS A 23 18.42 23.27 14.62
CA LYS A 23 19.05 24.55 15.00
C LYS A 23 20.25 25.00 14.14
N LYS A 24 20.77 24.16 13.26
CA LYS A 24 21.91 24.47 12.37
C LYS A 24 21.58 25.42 11.21
N PHE A 25 20.31 25.60 10.89
CA PHE A 25 19.89 26.51 9.84
C PHE A 25 18.95 27.53 10.48
N ASP A 26 19.32 28.77 10.41
CA ASP A 26 18.57 29.95 10.87
C ASP A 26 17.33 30.14 9.99
N THR A 27 16.48 29.12 9.95
CA THR A 27 15.26 29.13 9.15
C THR A 27 14.07 29.24 10.06
N ASN A 28 13.29 30.31 9.90
CA ASN A 28 12.00 30.54 10.57
C ASN A 28 10.89 29.60 10.07
N PHE A 29 11.23 28.58 9.27
CA PHE A 29 10.25 27.68 8.66
C PHE A 29 10.19 26.35 9.39
N ARG A 30 8.97 25.90 9.71
CA ARG A 30 8.71 24.56 10.22
C ARG A 30 8.75 23.55 9.08
N ILE A 31 9.21 22.34 9.40
CA ILE A 31 9.20 21.21 8.47
C ILE A 31 7.84 20.52 8.60
N VAL A 32 7.18 20.28 7.46
CA VAL A 32 5.93 19.53 7.39
C VAL A 32 6.19 18.24 6.62
N ASP A 33 6.14 17.12 7.33
CA ASP A 33 6.18 15.78 6.71
C ASP A 33 4.76 15.34 6.39
N VAL A 34 4.53 14.89 5.15
CA VAL A 34 3.22 14.41 4.67
C VAL A 34 3.28 12.92 4.40
N ASP A 35 2.40 12.17 5.03
CA ASP A 35 2.30 10.71 4.94
C ASP A 35 0.84 10.27 4.71
N ILE A 36 0.63 8.99 4.40
CA ILE A 36 -0.71 8.39 4.37
C ILE A 36 -1.24 8.33 5.81
N ALA A 37 -2.52 8.69 6.01
CA ALA A 37 -3.17 8.56 7.31
C ALA A 37 -3.06 7.11 7.85
N THR A 38 -2.84 6.97 9.15
CA THR A 38 -2.68 5.67 9.81
C THR A 38 -3.90 4.76 9.60
N THR A 39 -5.10 5.34 9.60
CA THR A 39 -6.35 4.64 9.30
C THR A 39 -6.35 4.04 7.88
N LYS A 40 -5.83 4.76 6.89
CA LYS A 40 -5.71 4.29 5.51
C LYS A 40 -4.63 3.23 5.37
N ALA A 41 -3.47 3.41 5.99
CA ALA A 41 -2.41 2.40 6.02
C ALA A 41 -2.91 1.09 6.64
N ASN A 42 -3.67 1.15 7.74
CA ASN A 42 -4.28 -0.02 8.35
C ASN A 42 -5.30 -0.72 7.43
N LYS A 43 -6.04 0.04 6.62
CA LYS A 43 -6.92 -0.53 5.60
C LYS A 43 -6.14 -1.29 4.52
N TYR A 44 -4.99 -0.79 4.07
CA TYR A 44 -4.09 -1.53 3.17
C TYR A 44 -3.58 -2.81 3.82
N LYS A 45 -3.10 -2.76 5.07
CA LYS A 45 -2.64 -3.95 5.81
C LYS A 45 -3.75 -5.02 5.89
N LYS A 46 -4.97 -4.64 6.21
CA LYS A 46 -6.14 -5.56 6.21
C LYS A 46 -6.39 -6.18 4.83
N ARG A 47 -6.31 -5.38 3.74
CA ARG A 47 -6.50 -5.87 2.37
C ARG A 47 -5.41 -6.86 1.95
N ILE A 48 -4.15 -6.59 2.30
CA ILE A 48 -3.05 -7.52 2.08
C ILE A 48 -3.35 -8.85 2.79
N SER A 49 -3.62 -8.84 4.09
CA SER A 49 -3.92 -10.06 4.85
C SER A 49 -5.07 -10.85 4.22
N ARG A 50 -6.18 -10.19 3.84
CA ARG A 50 -7.32 -10.85 3.20
C ARG A 50 -6.99 -11.48 1.86
N ALA A 51 -6.15 -10.81 1.04
CA ALA A 51 -5.70 -11.37 -0.22
C ALA A 51 -4.96 -12.71 -0.01
N PHE A 52 -4.10 -12.78 1.02
CA PHE A 52 -3.38 -14.01 1.36
C PHE A 52 -4.28 -15.08 1.99
N TYR A 53 -5.25 -14.71 2.83
CA TYR A 53 -6.22 -15.67 3.34
C TYR A 53 -7.13 -16.24 2.25
N ASP A 54 -7.54 -15.41 1.28
CA ASP A 54 -8.32 -15.87 0.14
C ASP A 54 -7.50 -16.81 -0.74
N PHE A 55 -6.23 -16.47 -1.00
CA PHE A 55 -5.30 -17.36 -1.70
C PHE A 55 -5.11 -18.70 -0.99
N ALA A 56 -4.98 -18.69 0.34
CA ALA A 56 -4.87 -19.93 1.12
C ALA A 56 -6.10 -20.85 0.98
N LYS A 57 -7.27 -20.28 0.65
CA LYS A 57 -8.52 -21.04 0.41
C LYS A 57 -8.68 -21.48 -1.04
N THR A 58 -8.31 -20.62 -1.98
CA THR A 58 -8.63 -20.80 -3.41
C THR A 58 -7.47 -21.34 -4.23
N ASN A 59 -6.24 -21.18 -3.72
CA ASN A 59 -4.97 -21.46 -4.41
C ASN A 59 -4.85 -20.73 -5.77
N ASP A 60 -5.59 -19.62 -5.97
CA ASP A 60 -5.52 -18.82 -7.19
C ASP A 60 -4.32 -17.86 -7.14
N TRP A 61 -3.19 -18.34 -7.64
CA TRP A 61 -1.94 -17.60 -7.71
C TRP A 61 -2.03 -16.32 -8.56
N ASN A 62 -2.71 -16.39 -9.70
CA ASN A 62 -2.83 -15.24 -10.59
C ASN A 62 -3.65 -14.13 -9.96
N LEU A 63 -4.70 -14.48 -9.25
CA LEU A 63 -5.52 -13.52 -8.53
C LEU A 63 -4.76 -12.88 -7.35
N LEU A 64 -3.95 -13.67 -6.61
CA LEU A 64 -3.10 -13.11 -5.56
C LEU A 64 -2.09 -12.10 -6.13
N LYS A 65 -1.38 -12.46 -7.21
CA LYS A 65 -0.44 -11.53 -7.88
C LYS A 65 -1.12 -10.22 -8.27
N ASP A 66 -2.28 -10.32 -8.90
CA ASP A 66 -3.00 -9.14 -9.37
C ASP A 66 -3.50 -8.29 -8.21
N ARG A 67 -3.92 -8.89 -7.09
CA ARG A 67 -4.29 -8.16 -5.87
C ARG A 67 -3.12 -7.37 -5.28
N ILE A 68 -1.93 -7.99 -5.22
CA ILE A 68 -0.74 -7.29 -4.71
C ILE A 68 -0.34 -6.17 -5.67
N LYS A 69 -0.32 -6.41 -6.98
CA LYS A 69 -0.08 -5.37 -7.99
C LYS A 69 -1.10 -4.23 -7.89
N PHE A 70 -2.39 -4.57 -7.70
CA PHE A 70 -3.47 -3.58 -7.55
C PHE A 70 -3.28 -2.70 -6.32
N LEU A 71 -2.81 -3.26 -5.19
CA LEU A 71 -2.58 -2.49 -3.96
C LEU A 71 -1.35 -1.60 -4.04
N THR A 72 -0.29 -2.06 -4.72
CA THR A 72 1.01 -1.37 -4.78
C THR A 72 1.18 -0.46 -5.99
N GLY A 73 0.32 -0.56 -7.02
CA GLY A 73 0.42 0.18 -8.27
C GLY A 73 -0.70 1.19 -8.46
N ASN A 74 -0.80 1.69 -9.70
CA ASN A 74 -1.83 2.61 -10.14
C ASN A 74 -2.56 2.01 -11.35
N PHE A 75 -3.82 2.37 -11.55
CA PHE A 75 -4.69 1.79 -12.56
C PHE A 75 -5.84 2.72 -12.93
N GLN A 76 -6.52 2.43 -14.03
CA GLN A 76 -7.74 3.11 -14.43
C GLN A 76 -8.98 2.42 -13.87
N VAL A 77 -9.96 3.22 -13.43
CA VAL A 77 -11.28 2.74 -13.03
C VAL A 77 -12.33 3.51 -13.83
N PHE A 78 -13.13 2.79 -14.59
CA PHE A 78 -14.30 3.38 -15.24
C PHE A 78 -15.41 3.61 -14.22
N ASN A 79 -15.95 4.83 -14.21
CA ASN A 79 -17.12 5.18 -13.41
C ASN A 79 -18.34 5.31 -14.32
N PRO A 80 -19.26 4.34 -14.32
CA PRO A 80 -20.41 4.35 -15.20
C PRO A 80 -21.40 5.49 -14.91
N HIS A 81 -21.47 5.97 -13.66
CA HIS A 81 -22.39 7.05 -13.29
C HIS A 81 -22.07 8.41 -13.96
N ILE A 82 -20.81 8.64 -14.27
CA ILE A 82 -20.36 9.89 -14.91
C ILE A 82 -19.75 9.63 -16.27
N ASN A 83 -19.81 8.40 -16.77
CA ASN A 83 -19.21 7.95 -18.04
C ASN A 83 -17.76 8.41 -18.23
N LYS A 84 -16.96 8.38 -17.15
CA LYS A 84 -15.56 8.83 -17.16
C LYS A 84 -14.64 7.80 -16.53
N THR A 85 -13.43 7.75 -17.06
CA THR A 85 -12.34 6.97 -16.47
C THR A 85 -11.56 7.83 -15.48
N LYS A 86 -11.33 7.30 -14.26
CA LYS A 86 -10.50 7.92 -13.24
C LYS A 86 -9.22 7.12 -13.05
N LEU A 87 -8.13 7.83 -12.83
CA LEU A 87 -6.89 7.24 -12.33
C LEU A 87 -7.01 7.00 -10.83
N ALA A 88 -6.57 5.86 -10.38
CA ALA A 88 -6.58 5.47 -8.98
C ALA A 88 -5.34 4.62 -8.66
N GLY A 89 -5.04 4.45 -7.38
CA GLY A 89 -3.91 3.67 -6.92
C GLY A 89 -3.09 4.42 -5.89
N ILE A 90 -1.91 3.89 -5.56
CA ILE A 90 -1.14 4.41 -4.43
C ILE A 90 -0.68 5.85 -4.64
N PHE A 91 -0.28 6.23 -5.87
CA PHE A 91 0.10 7.61 -6.18
C PHE A 91 -1.13 8.49 -6.36
N TYR A 92 -2.08 8.11 -7.24
CA TYR A 92 -3.22 8.97 -7.58
C TYR A 92 -4.19 9.23 -6.42
N ASN A 93 -4.23 8.34 -5.42
CA ASN A 93 -5.02 8.56 -4.21
C ASN A 93 -4.29 9.43 -3.19
N TYR A 94 -2.95 9.50 -3.25
CA TYR A 94 -2.11 10.18 -2.27
C TYR A 94 -0.93 10.91 -2.92
N PRO A 95 -1.17 11.83 -3.88
CA PRO A 95 -0.10 12.46 -4.65
C PRO A 95 0.84 13.33 -3.81
N GLU A 96 0.36 13.86 -2.67
CA GLU A 96 1.13 14.75 -1.79
C GLU A 96 2.01 13.99 -0.78
N VAL A 97 1.93 12.66 -0.74
CA VAL A 97 2.75 11.85 0.17
C VAL A 97 4.21 11.86 -0.28
N GLN A 98 5.12 12.05 0.65
CA GLN A 98 6.56 12.00 0.39
C GLN A 98 7.01 10.57 0.03
N ASN A 99 7.94 10.46 -0.92
CA ASN A 99 8.41 9.15 -1.40
C ASN A 99 9.06 8.28 -0.31
N ASP A 100 9.60 8.89 0.73
CA ASP A 100 10.22 8.19 1.86
C ASP A 100 9.31 8.10 3.10
N ALA A 101 8.03 8.39 2.95
CA ALA A 101 7.03 8.41 4.00
C ALA A 101 7.03 7.11 4.83
N LYS A 102 6.91 7.27 6.14
CA LYS A 102 6.99 6.16 7.10
C LYS A 102 5.95 5.09 6.84
N ASN A 103 4.69 5.48 6.58
CA ASN A 103 3.60 4.53 6.37
C ASN A 103 3.74 3.76 5.05
N LEU A 104 4.33 4.35 3.99
CA LEU A 104 4.69 3.60 2.77
C LEU A 104 5.73 2.51 3.07
N LYS A 105 6.79 2.86 3.83
CA LYS A 105 7.81 1.90 4.28
C LYS A 105 7.20 0.79 5.12
N GLU A 106 6.30 1.13 6.05
CA GLU A 106 5.61 0.16 6.89
C GLU A 106 4.70 -0.79 6.08
N LEU A 107 4.08 -0.33 4.99
CA LEU A 107 3.29 -1.19 4.11
C LEU A 107 4.18 -2.20 3.37
N ASP A 108 5.33 -1.78 2.87
CA ASP A 108 6.31 -2.69 2.25
C ASP A 108 6.86 -3.70 3.27
N HIS A 109 7.19 -3.26 4.48
CA HIS A 109 7.57 -4.14 5.57
C HIS A 109 6.46 -5.14 5.92
N TYR A 110 5.21 -4.69 5.93
CA TYR A 110 4.07 -5.56 6.24
C TYR A 110 3.88 -6.64 5.19
N LEU A 111 3.94 -6.29 3.89
CA LEU A 111 3.88 -7.24 2.79
C LEU A 111 5.02 -8.26 2.89
N ARG A 112 6.26 -7.78 3.07
CA ARG A 112 7.44 -8.63 3.21
C ARG A 112 7.31 -9.60 4.39
N ARG A 113 6.81 -9.11 5.53
CA ARG A 113 6.61 -9.93 6.72
C ARG A 113 5.61 -11.05 6.49
N ILE A 114 4.49 -10.83 5.79
CA ILE A 114 3.52 -11.88 5.46
C ILE A 114 4.15 -12.91 4.51
N VAL A 115 4.82 -12.47 3.44
CA VAL A 115 5.41 -13.36 2.43
C VAL A 115 6.50 -14.25 3.01
N LEU A 116 7.29 -13.72 3.95
CA LEU A 116 8.44 -14.41 4.56
C LEU A 116 8.16 -15.01 5.93
N ALA A 117 6.93 -14.91 6.43
CA ALA A 117 6.57 -15.40 7.76
C ALA A 117 6.84 -16.90 7.89
N LYS A 118 7.48 -17.28 9.01
CA LYS A 118 7.74 -18.69 9.38
C LYS A 118 6.75 -19.20 10.41
N HIS A 119 6.13 -18.31 11.18
CA HIS A 119 5.26 -18.62 12.30
C HIS A 119 3.92 -17.89 12.22
N GLY A 120 2.93 -18.40 12.91
CA GLY A 120 1.58 -17.87 12.96
C GLY A 120 0.62 -18.54 11.97
N ARG A 121 -0.68 -18.40 12.22
CA ARG A 121 -1.75 -19.11 11.50
C ARG A 121 -1.65 -18.95 9.98
N LEU A 122 -1.48 -17.73 9.50
CA LEU A 122 -1.39 -17.46 8.06
C LEU A 122 -0.13 -18.08 7.44
N ALA A 123 1.01 -18.00 8.13
CA ALA A 123 2.27 -18.61 7.67
C ALA A 123 2.15 -20.13 7.51
N ILE A 124 1.48 -20.80 8.44
CA ILE A 124 1.23 -22.25 8.38
C ILE A 124 0.39 -22.59 7.14
N LEU A 125 -0.67 -21.83 6.86
CA LEU A 125 -1.53 -22.02 5.69
C LEU A 125 -0.80 -21.77 4.37
N LEU A 126 0.10 -20.79 4.32
CA LEU A 126 0.80 -20.38 3.10
C LEU A 126 2.05 -21.23 2.80
N ARG A 127 2.63 -21.88 3.81
CA ARG A 127 3.88 -22.65 3.67
C ARG A 127 3.82 -23.71 2.55
N PRO A 128 2.78 -24.56 2.43
CA PRO A 128 2.68 -25.53 1.37
C PRO A 128 2.37 -24.95 -0.01
N LEU A 129 1.88 -23.70 -0.08
CA LEU A 129 1.34 -23.08 -1.29
C LEU A 129 2.32 -22.11 -1.95
N LEU A 130 3.13 -21.39 -1.15
CA LEU A 130 4.05 -20.36 -1.64
C LEU A 130 5.46 -20.90 -1.85
N THR A 131 5.82 -21.12 -3.12
CA THR A 131 7.19 -21.49 -3.49
C THR A 131 8.16 -20.30 -3.36
N SER A 132 9.46 -20.55 -3.34
CA SER A 132 10.49 -19.51 -3.31
C SER A 132 10.42 -18.58 -4.54
N LYS A 133 10.04 -19.10 -5.71
CA LYS A 133 9.81 -18.31 -6.92
C LYS A 133 8.63 -17.34 -6.73
N MET A 134 7.50 -17.85 -6.24
CA MET A 134 6.30 -17.05 -5.98
C MET A 134 6.56 -15.94 -4.96
N LYS A 135 7.31 -16.25 -3.89
CA LYS A 135 7.71 -15.24 -2.89
C LYS A 135 8.54 -14.11 -3.53
N ARG A 136 9.51 -14.44 -4.35
CA ARG A 136 10.32 -13.44 -5.09
C ARG A 136 9.45 -12.56 -5.99
N GLU A 137 8.53 -13.15 -6.75
CA GLU A 137 7.61 -12.42 -7.63
C GLU A 137 6.70 -11.44 -6.83
N LEU A 138 6.23 -11.83 -5.65
CA LEU A 138 5.44 -10.93 -4.80
C LEU A 138 6.28 -9.76 -4.26
N LEU A 139 7.53 -10.03 -3.86
CA LEU A 139 8.42 -9.04 -3.24
C LEU A 139 9.02 -8.02 -4.23
N ILE A 140 8.86 -8.20 -5.53
CA ILE A 140 9.14 -7.16 -6.54
C ILE A 140 8.16 -5.99 -6.42
N ASN A 141 6.94 -6.24 -5.93
CA ASN A 141 5.94 -5.20 -5.73
C ASN A 141 6.24 -4.42 -4.44
N SER A 142 6.18 -3.10 -4.53
CA SER A 142 6.47 -2.18 -3.43
C SER A 142 5.54 -0.98 -3.51
N PHE A 143 5.02 -0.54 -2.37
CA PHE A 143 4.23 0.68 -2.25
C PHE A 143 5.08 1.92 -2.53
N ILE A 144 6.32 1.94 -2.02
CA ILE A 144 7.27 3.03 -2.28
C ILE A 144 7.52 3.16 -3.78
N LYS A 145 7.90 2.07 -4.45
CA LYS A 145 8.14 2.09 -5.91
C LYS A 145 6.88 2.39 -6.71
N GLY A 146 5.75 1.85 -6.34
CA GLY A 146 4.50 2.12 -7.03
C GLY A 146 4.07 3.59 -6.92
N HIS A 147 4.40 4.24 -5.80
CA HIS A 147 4.16 5.66 -5.58
C HIS A 147 5.19 6.53 -6.33
N SER A 148 6.49 6.33 -6.11
CA SER A 148 7.56 7.16 -6.69
C SER A 148 7.66 7.04 -8.21
N ASP A 149 7.61 5.82 -8.72
CA ASP A 149 7.75 5.53 -10.16
C ASP A 149 6.43 5.69 -10.92
N LYS A 150 5.34 6.04 -10.22
CA LYS A 150 3.98 6.14 -10.76
C LYS A 150 3.58 4.91 -11.57
N LYS A 151 4.01 3.73 -11.12
CA LYS A 151 3.83 2.47 -11.82
C LYS A 151 2.37 2.24 -12.18
N PHE A 152 2.08 2.15 -13.47
CA PHE A 152 0.74 1.97 -14.02
C PHE A 152 0.50 0.54 -14.47
N ILE A 153 -0.67 0.00 -14.14
CA ILE A 153 -1.07 -1.38 -14.44
C ILE A 153 -2.46 -1.36 -15.08
N HIS A 154 -2.60 -2.11 -16.17
CA HIS A 154 -3.88 -2.28 -16.82
C HIS A 154 -4.64 -3.49 -16.28
N PHE A 155 -5.88 -3.26 -15.86
CA PHE A 155 -6.82 -4.30 -15.48
C PHE A 155 -8.15 -4.09 -16.21
N SER A 156 -8.77 -5.17 -16.69
CA SER A 156 -10.15 -5.12 -17.17
C SER A 156 -11.12 -4.87 -16.01
N GLN A 157 -12.31 -4.34 -16.29
CA GLN A 157 -13.32 -4.10 -15.25
C GLN A 157 -13.76 -5.39 -14.54
N SER A 158 -13.89 -6.48 -15.28
CA SER A 158 -14.18 -7.80 -14.70
C SER A 158 -13.07 -8.25 -13.76
N ARG A 159 -11.79 -8.02 -14.14
CA ARG A 159 -10.65 -8.37 -13.28
C ARG A 159 -10.60 -7.51 -12.03
N ILE A 160 -10.87 -6.21 -12.12
CA ILE A 160 -10.98 -5.33 -10.94
C ILE A 160 -12.09 -5.82 -10.00
N SER A 161 -13.22 -6.26 -10.53
CA SER A 161 -14.31 -6.83 -9.73
C SER A 161 -13.87 -8.09 -8.96
N GLN A 162 -13.16 -9.02 -9.63
CA GLN A 162 -12.59 -10.22 -9.00
C GLN A 162 -11.56 -9.88 -7.93
N ILE A 163 -10.65 -8.94 -8.23
CA ILE A 163 -9.63 -8.45 -7.29
C ILE A 163 -10.29 -7.95 -5.99
N LYS A 164 -11.34 -7.13 -6.13
CA LYS A 164 -12.02 -6.50 -4.99
C LYS A 164 -12.94 -7.45 -4.20
N LYS A 165 -13.28 -8.61 -4.74
CA LYS A 165 -14.28 -9.52 -4.15
C LYS A 165 -13.95 -9.89 -2.70
N CYS A 166 -12.70 -10.23 -2.39
CA CYS A 166 -12.30 -10.62 -1.03
C CYS A 166 -12.28 -9.44 -0.03
N TRP A 167 -12.44 -8.18 -0.50
CA TRP A 167 -12.43 -6.98 0.34
C TRP A 167 -13.83 -6.38 0.56
N LYS A 168 -14.85 -6.87 -0.16
CA LYS A 168 -16.25 -6.50 0.09
C LYS A 168 -16.72 -7.19 1.39
N TYR A 169 -17.50 -6.49 2.17
CA TYR A 169 -18.22 -6.98 3.36
C TYR A 169 -19.66 -7.23 2.99
#